data_a2c9397c9a7097ff3be4a30ccd0aeeb3
#
_entry.id   a2c9397c9a7097ff3be4a30ccd0aeeb3
#
_cell.length_a   1.000
_cell.length_b   1.000
_cell.length_c   1.000
_cell.angle_alpha   90.00
_cell.angle_beta   90.00
_cell.angle_gamma   90.00
#
_symmetry.space_group_name_H-M   'P 1'
#
loop_
_entity.id
_entity.type
_entity.pdbx_description
1 polymer ?
#
loop_
_entity_poly.entity_id
_entity_poly.type
_entity_poly.pdbx_seq_one_letter_code
_entity_poly.pdbx_strand_id
1 'polypeptide(L)'
;MDQPVASNQQKQTLNSEQRTPSDGLPLSVYMITYNNGVTIERALQSVADWADEVIVVDSYSTDGAQDIIPRYTEKLYQFETKDLREKYQYAHDQCINPWTLFIDADEWLMDDIKKEISTIIRGTPSCDGYIASRRNMYLGREIKHGGWYPDREIRLYRREKGRWEGGLHAKVTVDGTVGTLKHFYMHTPYADIAHQIRTIDRYSEAFAEDLRSSGRRFHLVNLITRPVYRFFRDYILKRGFLDGTPGFIIVVSTMYYVFMKYAKLWEIEMKEKKQFRDRF
;
A
#
# COMPACT_ATOMS: atom_id res chain seq x y z
N MET A 1 21.69 -53.29 -20.85
CA MET A 1 21.79 -53.30 -19.38
C MET A 1 21.85 -51.83 -18.96
N ASP A 2 20.66 -51.26 -18.82
CA ASP A 2 20.49 -49.84 -18.45
C ASP A 2 20.33 -49.74 -16.94
N GLN A 3 21.17 -48.92 -16.32
CA GLN A 3 20.91 -48.50 -14.94
C GLN A 3 20.40 -47.07 -14.93
N PRO A 4 19.33 -46.79 -14.15
CA PRO A 4 18.76 -45.45 -14.06
C PRO A 4 19.54 -44.57 -13.07
N VAL A 5 19.86 -43.37 -13.49
CA VAL A 5 20.42 -42.29 -12.67
C VAL A 5 19.37 -41.79 -11.70
N ALA A 6 19.56 -42.01 -10.42
CA ALA A 6 18.73 -41.46 -9.36
C ALA A 6 19.01 -39.98 -9.14
N SER A 7 18.07 -39.14 -9.46
CA SER A 7 18.09 -37.72 -9.13
C SER A 7 17.76 -37.51 -7.65
N ASN A 8 18.75 -37.11 -6.89
CA ASN A 8 18.66 -36.80 -5.47
C ASN A 8 18.10 -35.38 -5.30
N GLN A 9 16.78 -35.23 -5.30
CA GLN A 9 16.10 -34.02 -4.82
C GLN A 9 15.95 -34.14 -3.30
N GLN A 10 16.91 -33.59 -2.57
CA GLN A 10 16.73 -33.31 -1.15
C GLN A 10 15.72 -32.15 -1.02
N LYS A 11 14.46 -32.51 -0.82
CA LYS A 11 13.47 -31.64 -0.21
C LYS A 11 13.89 -31.39 1.24
N GLN A 12 14.39 -30.19 1.51
CA GLN A 12 14.42 -29.68 2.88
C GLN A 12 12.98 -29.43 3.31
N THR A 13 12.38 -30.45 3.91
CA THR A 13 11.21 -30.33 4.76
C THR A 13 11.64 -29.58 6.02
N LEU A 14 11.41 -28.29 6.08
CA LEU A 14 11.45 -27.54 7.32
C LEU A 14 10.39 -28.12 8.25
N ASN A 15 10.87 -28.68 9.38
CA ASN A 15 10.08 -29.30 10.42
C ASN A 15 8.92 -28.41 10.86
N SER A 16 7.70 -28.87 10.60
CA SER A 16 6.45 -28.34 11.13
C SER A 16 6.20 -28.71 12.61
N GLU A 17 7.18 -29.33 13.28
CA GLU A 17 7.08 -29.75 14.66
C GLU A 17 8.05 -28.95 15.52
N GLN A 18 7.66 -27.75 15.93
CA GLN A 18 8.00 -27.03 17.16
C GLN A 18 7.67 -25.54 17.05
N ARG A 19 6.47 -25.18 16.58
CA ARG A 19 5.88 -23.95 17.10
C ARG A 19 5.18 -24.33 18.41
N THR A 20 5.91 -24.21 19.53
CA THR A 20 5.25 -23.94 20.81
C THR A 20 4.25 -22.80 20.56
N PRO A 21 3.05 -22.77 21.23
CA PRO A 21 2.22 -21.58 21.22
C PRO A 21 3.16 -20.45 21.63
N SER A 22 3.58 -19.65 20.67
CA SER A 22 4.44 -18.53 20.96
C SER A 22 3.68 -17.68 21.96
N ASP A 23 4.33 -17.11 22.97
CA ASP A 23 3.84 -15.95 23.70
C ASP A 23 3.61 -14.80 22.70
N GLY A 24 2.98 -15.11 21.58
CA GLY A 24 2.76 -14.29 20.42
C GLY A 24 1.97 -13.07 20.83
N LEU A 25 2.32 -11.99 20.26
CA LEU A 25 1.55 -10.75 20.40
C LEU A 25 0.17 -11.03 19.76
N PRO A 26 -0.98 -10.87 20.49
CA PRO A 26 -2.31 -11.13 19.94
C PRO A 26 -2.68 -10.10 18.87
N LEU A 27 -1.98 -10.16 17.77
CA LEU A 27 -1.97 -9.23 16.65
C LEU A 27 -2.04 -10.00 15.34
N SER A 28 -3.01 -9.65 14.51
CA SER A 28 -3.04 -10.02 13.10
C SER A 28 -2.45 -8.90 12.27
N VAL A 29 -1.41 -9.18 11.52
CA VAL A 29 -0.91 -8.27 10.48
C VAL A 29 -1.53 -8.69 9.15
N TYR A 30 -2.10 -7.75 8.41
CA TYR A 30 -2.63 -8.06 7.09
C TYR A 30 -2.15 -7.05 6.04
N MET A 31 -2.03 -7.54 4.82
CA MET A 31 -1.63 -6.77 3.66
C MET A 31 -2.34 -7.23 2.39
N ILE A 32 -2.48 -6.33 1.44
CA ILE A 32 -2.88 -6.65 0.08
C ILE A 32 -1.68 -6.50 -0.85
N THR A 33 -1.65 -7.29 -1.93
CA THR A 33 -0.57 -7.23 -2.90
C THR A 33 -1.08 -7.41 -4.33
N TYR A 34 -0.37 -6.80 -5.28
CA TYR A 34 -0.46 -7.04 -6.71
C TYR A 34 0.85 -6.64 -7.38
N ASN A 35 1.61 -7.63 -7.83
CA ASN A 35 2.91 -7.43 -8.48
C ASN A 35 3.89 -6.60 -7.63
N ASN A 36 4.08 -7.02 -6.37
CA ASN A 36 5.03 -6.45 -5.41
C ASN A 36 6.22 -7.40 -5.11
N GLY A 37 6.59 -8.31 -6.03
CA GLY A 37 7.65 -9.30 -5.82
C GLY A 37 8.99 -8.70 -5.39
N VAL A 38 9.28 -7.46 -5.79
CA VAL A 38 10.52 -6.76 -5.41
C VAL A 38 10.52 -6.29 -3.94
N THR A 39 9.36 -5.99 -3.37
CA THR A 39 9.27 -5.32 -2.05
C THR A 39 8.65 -6.20 -0.96
N ILE A 40 7.77 -7.13 -1.33
CA ILE A 40 6.95 -7.89 -0.39
C ILE A 40 7.78 -8.73 0.60
N GLU A 41 8.94 -9.24 0.17
CA GLU A 41 9.80 -10.05 1.03
C GLU A 41 10.26 -9.25 2.25
N ARG A 42 10.67 -8.01 2.06
CA ARG A 42 11.07 -7.12 3.14
C ARG A 42 9.89 -6.77 4.07
N ALA A 43 8.70 -6.55 3.52
CA ALA A 43 7.49 -6.32 4.30
C ALA A 43 7.21 -7.52 5.22
N LEU A 44 7.19 -8.73 4.67
CA LEU A 44 6.94 -9.98 5.39
C LEU A 44 8.01 -10.27 6.45
N GLN A 45 9.29 -10.13 6.12
CA GLN A 45 10.40 -10.29 7.08
C GLN A 45 10.24 -9.39 8.30
N SER A 46 9.70 -8.19 8.13
CA SER A 46 9.56 -7.24 9.23
C SER A 46 8.49 -7.65 10.26
N VAL A 47 7.57 -8.56 9.90
CA VAL A 47 6.40 -8.91 10.75
C VAL A 47 6.23 -10.39 11.04
N ALA A 48 6.79 -11.30 10.24
CA ALA A 48 6.50 -12.73 10.30
C ALA A 48 6.85 -13.39 11.65
N ASP A 49 7.96 -13.00 12.26
CA ASP A 49 8.42 -13.56 13.53
C ASP A 49 7.92 -12.76 14.76
N TRP A 50 7.16 -11.70 14.52
CA TRP A 50 6.73 -10.80 15.58
C TRP A 50 5.22 -10.85 15.84
N ALA A 51 4.40 -10.91 14.79
CA ALA A 51 2.95 -11.03 14.90
C ALA A 51 2.54 -12.51 15.10
N ASP A 52 1.43 -12.72 15.78
CA ASP A 52 0.84 -14.07 15.92
C ASP A 52 0.30 -14.58 14.57
N GLU A 53 -0.14 -13.66 13.72
CA GLU A 53 -0.74 -13.98 12.44
C GLU A 53 -0.34 -12.97 11.38
N VAL A 54 0.02 -13.45 10.19
CA VAL A 54 0.23 -12.63 8.98
C VAL A 54 -0.67 -13.12 7.87
N ILE A 55 -1.53 -12.23 7.35
CA ILE A 55 -2.47 -12.50 6.26
C ILE A 55 -2.04 -11.72 5.02
N VAL A 56 -1.99 -12.38 3.88
CA VAL A 56 -1.72 -11.75 2.59
C VAL A 56 -2.87 -12.03 1.65
N VAL A 57 -3.43 -10.99 1.06
CA VAL A 57 -4.42 -11.09 -0.02
C VAL A 57 -3.78 -10.64 -1.32
N ASP A 58 -3.54 -11.58 -2.20
CA ASP A 58 -2.93 -11.37 -3.50
C ASP A 58 -3.98 -11.28 -4.61
N SER A 59 -3.77 -10.38 -5.56
CA SER A 59 -4.65 -10.19 -6.71
C SER A 59 -4.11 -10.84 -7.98
N TYR A 60 -3.71 -12.13 -7.85
CA TYR A 60 -3.14 -12.94 -8.92
C TYR A 60 -1.86 -12.33 -9.51
N SER A 61 -0.90 -12.02 -8.64
CA SER A 61 0.42 -11.51 -9.04
C SER A 61 1.16 -12.48 -9.95
N THR A 62 1.91 -11.94 -10.92
CA THR A 62 2.66 -12.69 -11.93
C THR A 62 4.16 -12.40 -11.91
N ASP A 63 4.64 -11.64 -10.92
CA ASP A 63 6.02 -11.15 -10.80
C ASP A 63 6.88 -11.94 -9.79
N GLY A 64 6.42 -13.13 -9.35
CA GLY A 64 7.09 -13.97 -8.36
C GLY A 64 6.70 -13.68 -6.91
N ALA A 65 5.81 -12.72 -6.63
CA ALA A 65 5.32 -12.46 -5.27
C ALA A 65 4.70 -13.72 -4.64
N GLN A 66 3.94 -14.51 -5.42
CA GLN A 66 3.29 -15.74 -4.96
C GLN A 66 4.27 -16.85 -4.54
N ASP A 67 5.51 -16.84 -5.04
CA ASP A 67 6.55 -17.80 -4.65
C ASP A 67 7.27 -17.37 -3.36
N ILE A 68 7.22 -16.09 -3.03
CA ILE A 68 7.85 -15.50 -1.85
C ILE A 68 6.96 -15.66 -0.62
N ILE A 69 5.67 -15.32 -0.72
CA ILE A 69 4.73 -15.25 0.39
C ILE A 69 4.67 -16.53 1.22
N PRO A 70 4.62 -17.76 0.63
CA PRO A 70 4.51 -19.01 1.39
C PRO A 70 5.72 -19.31 2.29
N ARG A 71 6.84 -18.61 2.14
CA ARG A 71 8.00 -18.75 3.02
C ARG A 71 7.77 -18.09 4.40
N TYR A 72 6.79 -17.20 4.51
CA TYR A 72 6.54 -16.36 5.69
C TYR A 72 5.18 -16.62 6.32
N THR A 73 4.17 -17.04 5.55
CA THR A 73 2.83 -17.34 6.04
C THR A 73 2.12 -18.36 5.16
N GLU A 74 1.30 -19.20 5.78
CA GLU A 74 0.39 -20.10 5.09
C GLU A 74 -0.96 -19.42 4.73
N LYS A 75 -1.21 -18.21 5.25
CA LYS A 75 -2.46 -17.47 5.06
C LYS A 75 -2.37 -16.55 3.85
N LEU A 76 -2.20 -17.16 2.69
CA LEU A 76 -2.27 -16.52 1.38
C LEU A 76 -3.65 -16.75 0.76
N TYR A 77 -4.36 -15.68 0.50
CA TYR A 77 -5.68 -15.68 -0.14
C TYR A 77 -5.60 -15.01 -1.51
N GLN A 78 -6.34 -15.52 -2.48
CA GLN A 78 -6.47 -14.92 -3.80
C GLN A 78 -7.81 -14.17 -3.88
N PHE A 79 -7.75 -12.87 -4.15
CA PHE A 79 -8.95 -12.06 -4.30
C PHE A 79 -8.71 -10.89 -5.24
N GLU A 80 -9.51 -10.79 -6.29
CA GLU A 80 -9.46 -9.71 -7.25
C GLU A 80 -10.78 -8.93 -7.26
N THR A 81 -10.66 -7.62 -7.12
CA THR A 81 -11.75 -6.66 -7.27
C THR A 81 -11.19 -5.32 -7.72
N LYS A 82 -11.99 -4.52 -8.39
CA LYS A 82 -11.64 -3.13 -8.74
C LYS A 82 -11.83 -2.16 -7.57
N ASP A 83 -12.59 -2.55 -6.56
CA ASP A 83 -12.83 -1.75 -5.36
C ASP A 83 -11.76 -2.05 -4.30
N LEU A 84 -10.82 -1.11 -4.10
CA LEU A 84 -9.77 -1.23 -3.09
C LEU A 84 -10.35 -1.40 -1.68
N ARG A 85 -11.46 -0.76 -1.37
CA ARG A 85 -12.14 -0.91 -0.07
C ARG A 85 -12.56 -2.35 0.18
N GLU A 86 -13.15 -3.01 -0.82
CA GLU A 86 -13.53 -4.43 -0.70
C GLU A 86 -12.32 -5.33 -0.49
N LYS A 87 -11.21 -5.05 -1.18
CA LYS A 87 -9.99 -5.84 -1.04
C LYS A 87 -9.39 -5.72 0.36
N TYR A 88 -9.25 -4.51 0.87
CA TYR A 88 -8.77 -4.29 2.23
C TYR A 88 -9.71 -4.87 3.29
N GLN A 89 -11.03 -4.71 3.11
CA GLN A 89 -12.01 -5.27 4.03
C GLN A 89 -11.97 -6.79 4.02
N TYR A 90 -11.85 -7.42 2.85
CA TYR A 90 -11.69 -8.87 2.74
C TYR A 90 -10.45 -9.36 3.49
N ALA A 91 -9.30 -8.68 3.37
CA ALA A 91 -8.09 -9.04 4.10
C ALA A 91 -8.26 -8.85 5.62
N HIS A 92 -8.90 -7.77 6.06
CA HIS A 92 -9.24 -7.52 7.45
C HIS A 92 -10.14 -8.62 8.04
N ASP A 93 -11.13 -9.08 7.28
CA ASP A 93 -12.10 -10.09 7.73
C ASP A 93 -11.48 -11.48 7.94
N GLN A 94 -10.29 -11.75 7.35
CA GLN A 94 -9.51 -12.96 7.62
C GLN A 94 -8.76 -12.92 8.96
N CYS A 95 -8.64 -11.74 9.59
CA CYS A 95 -7.96 -11.58 10.87
C CYS A 95 -8.75 -12.22 12.01
N ILE A 96 -8.05 -12.91 12.94
CA ILE A 96 -8.69 -13.55 14.10
C ILE A 96 -8.31 -12.91 15.44
N ASN A 97 -7.19 -12.20 15.50
CA ASN A 97 -6.73 -11.59 16.74
C ASN A 97 -7.51 -10.33 17.12
N PRO A 98 -7.55 -9.95 18.40
CA PRO A 98 -8.25 -8.75 18.87
C PRO A 98 -7.67 -7.43 18.35
N TRP A 99 -6.39 -7.43 17.97
CA TRP A 99 -5.72 -6.30 17.34
C TRP A 99 -5.34 -6.62 15.92
N THR A 100 -5.50 -5.63 15.06
CA THR A 100 -5.08 -5.70 13.65
C THR A 100 -4.13 -4.57 13.31
N LEU A 101 -3.13 -4.89 12.52
CA LEU A 101 -2.19 -3.94 11.94
C LEU A 101 -2.22 -4.09 10.41
N PHE A 102 -2.51 -3.01 9.73
CA PHE A 102 -2.43 -2.95 8.27
C PHE A 102 -1.08 -2.38 7.83
N ILE A 103 -0.42 -3.05 6.89
CA ILE A 103 0.75 -2.54 6.17
C ILE A 103 0.63 -2.88 4.67
N ASP A 104 1.17 -2.03 3.81
CA ASP A 104 1.25 -2.30 2.37
C ASP A 104 2.47 -3.19 2.05
N ALA A 105 2.44 -3.88 0.91
CA ALA A 105 3.51 -4.81 0.48
C ALA A 105 4.85 -4.13 0.15
N ASP A 106 4.91 -2.80 0.17
CA ASP A 106 6.09 -1.96 -0.01
C ASP A 106 6.47 -1.18 1.26
N GLU A 107 5.88 -1.58 2.41
CA GLU A 107 6.12 -1.01 3.73
C GLU A 107 6.79 -2.03 4.66
N TRP A 108 7.56 -1.57 5.65
CA TRP A 108 8.15 -2.43 6.68
C TRP A 108 8.29 -1.73 8.02
N LEU A 109 8.28 -2.52 9.08
CA LEU A 109 8.38 -2.03 10.44
C LEU A 109 9.83 -2.10 10.95
N MET A 110 10.23 -1.06 11.66
CA MET A 110 11.46 -1.01 12.44
C MET A 110 11.22 -1.51 13.86
N ASP A 111 12.28 -1.90 14.57
CA ASP A 111 12.15 -2.46 15.93
C ASP A 111 11.51 -1.51 16.93
N ASP A 112 11.72 -0.21 16.79
CA ASP A 112 11.16 0.78 17.70
C ASP A 112 9.63 0.83 17.66
N ILE A 113 9.03 0.83 16.48
CA ILE A 113 7.57 0.80 16.35
C ILE A 113 7.00 -0.55 16.79
N LYS A 114 7.70 -1.67 16.51
CA LYS A 114 7.30 -3.00 16.99
C LYS A 114 7.27 -3.07 18.52
N LYS A 115 8.29 -2.52 19.19
CA LYS A 115 8.35 -2.43 20.65
C LYS A 115 7.21 -1.57 21.21
N GLU A 116 6.94 -0.42 20.60
CA GLU A 116 5.84 0.47 20.99
C GLU A 116 4.48 -0.24 20.88
N ILE A 117 4.19 -0.86 19.74
CA ILE A 117 2.95 -1.61 19.50
C ILE A 117 2.83 -2.78 20.50
N SER A 118 3.91 -3.53 20.74
CA SER A 118 3.91 -4.64 21.70
C SER A 118 3.60 -4.14 23.13
N THR A 119 4.14 -2.99 23.52
CA THR A 119 3.88 -2.37 24.82
C THR A 119 2.40 -1.96 24.94
N ILE A 120 1.83 -1.38 23.88
CA ILE A 120 0.42 -1.00 23.84
C ILE A 120 -0.47 -2.23 23.98
N ILE A 121 -0.24 -3.27 23.18
CA ILE A 121 -1.12 -4.45 23.13
C ILE A 121 -1.05 -5.27 24.42
N ARG A 122 0.14 -5.42 25.02
CA ARG A 122 0.34 -6.17 26.27
C ARG A 122 -0.07 -5.39 27.51
N GLY A 123 -0.19 -4.07 27.41
CA GLY A 123 -0.60 -3.19 28.49
C GLY A 123 -2.10 -3.01 28.61
N THR A 124 -2.50 -1.83 29.10
CA THR A 124 -3.89 -1.36 29.13
C THR A 124 -4.04 -0.25 28.08
N PRO A 125 -4.42 -0.57 26.84
CA PRO A 125 -4.53 0.42 25.78
C PRO A 125 -5.60 1.46 26.10
N SER A 126 -5.23 2.74 26.01
CA SER A 126 -6.13 3.87 26.25
C SER A 126 -6.97 4.23 25.00
N CYS A 127 -6.64 3.67 23.85
CA CYS A 127 -7.30 3.96 22.59
C CYS A 127 -7.69 2.67 21.86
N ASP A 128 -8.68 2.79 20.98
CA ASP A 128 -9.19 1.69 20.15
C ASP A 128 -8.45 1.60 18.81
N GLY A 129 -7.76 2.67 18.42
CA GLY A 129 -6.92 2.73 17.23
C GLY A 129 -5.75 3.70 17.39
N TYR A 130 -4.76 3.58 16.51
CA TYR A 130 -3.56 4.40 16.53
C TYR A 130 -3.15 4.80 15.13
N ILE A 131 -2.91 6.10 14.97
CA ILE A 131 -2.29 6.67 13.78
C ILE A 131 -0.79 6.41 13.84
N ALA A 132 -0.23 5.87 12.76
CA ALA A 132 1.21 5.76 12.56
C ALA A 132 1.69 6.75 11.50
N SER A 133 2.91 7.24 11.67
CA SER A 133 3.57 8.08 10.68
C SER A 133 4.36 7.23 9.70
N ARG A 134 4.26 7.52 8.41
CA ARG A 134 5.01 6.86 7.35
C ARG A 134 6.21 7.71 6.93
N ARG A 135 7.39 7.09 6.84
CA ARG A 135 8.60 7.67 6.27
C ARG A 135 8.84 7.13 4.88
N ASN A 136 8.77 8.01 3.91
CA ASN A 136 8.94 7.67 2.50
C ASN A 136 10.41 7.73 2.12
N MET A 137 10.94 6.61 1.62
CA MET A 137 12.27 6.51 1.01
C MET A 137 12.13 6.60 -0.50
N TYR A 138 12.86 7.49 -1.14
CA TYR A 138 12.83 7.65 -2.59
C TYR A 138 14.23 7.91 -3.14
N LEU A 139 14.70 7.07 -4.07
CA LEU A 139 16.03 7.15 -4.68
C LEU A 139 17.15 7.30 -3.63
N GLY A 140 17.09 6.47 -2.58
CA GLY A 140 18.09 6.44 -1.50
C GLY A 140 17.99 7.57 -0.47
N ARG A 141 16.96 8.43 -0.54
CA ARG A 141 16.76 9.55 0.38
C ARG A 141 15.43 9.46 1.11
N GLU A 142 15.43 9.78 2.41
CA GLU A 142 14.20 10.02 3.18
C GLU A 142 13.59 11.35 2.76
N ILE A 143 12.30 11.34 2.43
CA ILE A 143 11.53 12.51 2.01
C ILE A 143 10.85 13.13 3.22
N LYS A 144 11.18 14.37 3.52
CA LYS A 144 10.71 15.12 4.70
C LYS A 144 9.88 16.36 4.37
N HIS A 145 9.69 16.64 3.09
CA HIS A 145 8.99 17.84 2.63
C HIS A 145 8.08 17.51 1.44
N GLY A 146 7.43 18.53 0.91
CA GLY A 146 6.61 18.37 -0.29
C GLY A 146 5.26 17.70 -0.03
N GLY A 147 4.73 17.09 -1.09
CA GLY A 147 3.39 16.50 -1.10
C GLY A 147 3.27 15.15 -0.39
N TRP A 148 4.39 14.50 -0.11
CA TRP A 148 4.47 13.20 0.56
C TRP A 148 4.72 13.30 2.06
N TYR A 149 4.78 14.49 2.61
CA TYR A 149 5.02 14.71 4.03
C TYR A 149 4.11 15.83 4.58
N PRO A 150 3.60 15.71 5.81
CA PRO A 150 3.55 14.49 6.63
C PRO A 150 2.56 13.47 6.05
N ASP A 151 2.86 12.19 6.26
CA ASP A 151 2.02 11.08 5.84
C ASP A 151 1.62 10.27 7.08
N ARG A 152 0.32 10.26 7.40
CA ARG A 152 -0.22 9.69 8.64
C ARG A 152 -1.54 9.00 8.37
N GLU A 153 -1.63 7.75 8.82
CA GLU A 153 -2.83 6.92 8.65
C GLU A 153 -3.06 6.06 9.90
N ILE A 154 -4.33 5.67 10.13
CA ILE A 154 -4.65 4.67 11.14
C ILE A 154 -4.10 3.34 10.63
N ARG A 155 -3.24 2.69 11.43
CA ARG A 155 -2.61 1.42 11.06
C ARG A 155 -2.88 0.31 12.05
N LEU A 156 -2.84 0.61 13.36
CA LEU A 156 -3.11 -0.33 14.43
C LEU A 156 -4.50 -0.04 15.01
N TYR A 157 -5.34 -1.07 15.17
CA TYR A 157 -6.67 -0.87 15.76
C TYR A 157 -7.28 -2.18 16.26
N ARG A 158 -8.30 -2.07 17.13
CA ARG A 158 -9.10 -3.22 17.56
C ARG A 158 -9.92 -3.74 16.38
N ARG A 159 -9.78 -5.03 16.10
CA ARG A 159 -10.39 -5.70 14.94
C ARG A 159 -11.90 -5.40 14.82
N GLU A 160 -12.64 -5.54 15.89
CA GLU A 160 -14.10 -5.35 15.93
C GLU A 160 -14.56 -3.89 15.77
N LYS A 161 -13.63 -2.92 15.91
CA LYS A 161 -13.90 -1.49 15.84
C LYS A 161 -13.45 -0.83 14.56
N GLY A 162 -12.62 -1.50 13.78
CA GLY A 162 -12.10 -0.98 12.52
C GLY A 162 -12.92 -1.47 11.33
N ARG A 163 -13.09 -0.60 10.34
CA ARG A 163 -13.66 -0.94 9.05
C ARG A 163 -13.07 -0.07 7.95
N TRP A 164 -13.11 -0.58 6.73
CA TRP A 164 -12.66 0.16 5.57
C TRP A 164 -13.81 0.93 4.92
N GLU A 165 -13.59 2.21 4.67
CA GLU A 165 -14.55 3.10 4.04
C GLU A 165 -13.93 3.83 2.85
N GLY A 166 -14.78 4.37 1.95
CA GLY A 166 -14.37 5.05 0.72
C GLY A 166 -14.32 4.11 -0.48
N GLY A 167 -13.74 4.59 -1.57
CA GLY A 167 -13.55 3.85 -2.83
C GLY A 167 -12.06 3.78 -3.18
N LEU A 168 -11.63 4.46 -4.27
CA LEU A 168 -10.22 4.58 -4.66
C LEU A 168 -9.29 5.16 -3.57
N HIS A 169 -9.84 5.91 -2.63
CA HIS A 169 -9.16 6.41 -1.43
C HIS A 169 -9.67 5.70 -0.18
N ALA A 170 -9.69 4.37 -0.21
CA ALA A 170 -10.09 3.57 0.93
C ALA A 170 -9.26 3.93 2.17
N LYS A 171 -9.90 4.07 3.33
CA LYS A 171 -9.29 4.39 4.62
C LYS A 171 -9.93 3.57 5.72
N VAL A 172 -9.14 3.26 6.73
CA VAL A 172 -9.65 2.69 7.96
C VAL A 172 -10.35 3.78 8.77
N THR A 173 -11.55 3.47 9.25
CA THR A 173 -12.25 4.22 10.30
C THR A 173 -12.35 3.34 11.55
N VAL A 174 -12.27 3.95 12.73
CA VAL A 174 -12.32 3.26 14.02
C VAL A 174 -13.46 3.82 14.84
N ASP A 175 -14.35 2.93 15.28
CA ASP A 175 -15.42 3.28 16.22
C ASP A 175 -14.84 3.33 17.63
N GLY A 176 -14.40 4.51 18.06
CA GLY A 176 -13.79 4.72 19.35
C GLY A 176 -12.70 5.79 19.38
N THR A 177 -11.85 5.70 20.38
CA THR A 177 -10.75 6.66 20.58
C THR A 177 -9.55 6.31 19.71
N VAL A 178 -8.92 7.33 19.11
CA VAL A 178 -7.74 7.17 18.25
C VAL A 178 -6.56 7.95 18.82
N GLY A 179 -5.49 7.22 19.14
CA GLY A 179 -4.21 7.78 19.57
C GLY A 179 -3.22 7.94 18.41
N THR A 180 -1.98 8.28 18.74
CA THR A 180 -0.89 8.41 17.75
C THR A 180 0.35 7.67 18.27
N LEU A 181 0.96 6.83 17.42
CA LEU A 181 2.24 6.20 17.69
C LEU A 181 3.36 7.25 17.61
N LYS A 182 4.36 7.11 18.45
CA LYS A 182 5.54 7.99 18.48
C LYS A 182 6.52 7.62 17.36
N HIS A 183 6.65 6.32 17.10
CA HIS A 183 7.54 5.79 16.08
C HIS A 183 6.84 5.69 14.72
N PHE A 184 7.62 5.44 13.68
CA PHE A 184 7.19 5.44 12.29
C PHE A 184 7.54 4.11 11.63
N TYR A 185 6.83 3.81 10.57
CA TYR A 185 7.16 2.72 9.66
C TYR A 185 7.73 3.27 8.36
N MET A 186 8.44 2.41 7.64
CA MET A 186 9.15 2.77 6.43
C MET A 186 8.33 2.38 5.20
N HIS A 187 8.50 3.11 4.11
CA HIS A 187 7.84 2.88 2.84
C HIS A 187 8.75 3.22 1.67
N THR A 188 8.78 2.37 0.66
CA THR A 188 9.46 2.64 -0.61
C THR A 188 8.45 2.54 -1.75
N PRO A 189 7.79 3.65 -2.13
CA PRO A 189 6.66 3.64 -3.07
C PRO A 189 7.05 3.21 -4.48
N TYR A 190 8.32 3.35 -4.85
CA TYR A 190 8.82 3.01 -6.17
C TYR A 190 10.23 2.43 -6.08
N ALA A 191 10.45 1.33 -6.80
CA ALA A 191 11.78 0.73 -6.91
C ALA A 191 12.74 1.63 -7.72
N ASP A 192 12.22 2.27 -8.77
CA ASP A 192 12.94 3.16 -9.66
C ASP A 192 12.00 4.14 -10.37
N ILE A 193 12.57 5.03 -11.20
CA ILE A 193 11.80 6.01 -11.96
C ILE A 193 10.89 5.33 -13.01
N ALA A 194 11.32 4.25 -13.62
CA ALA A 194 10.51 3.54 -14.60
C ALA A 194 9.27 2.92 -13.94
N HIS A 195 9.42 2.33 -12.74
CA HIS A 195 8.29 1.85 -11.95
C HIS A 195 7.35 3.00 -11.57
N GLN A 196 7.88 4.16 -11.17
CA GLN A 196 7.07 5.36 -10.88
C GLN A 196 6.24 5.79 -12.08
N ILE A 197 6.81 5.84 -13.28
CA ILE A 197 6.08 6.25 -14.50
C ILE A 197 4.97 5.27 -14.85
N ARG A 198 5.24 3.95 -14.80
CA ARG A 198 4.18 2.92 -15.01
C ARG A 198 3.05 3.05 -13.99
N THR A 199 3.39 3.31 -12.74
CA THR A 199 2.40 3.49 -11.68
C THR A 199 1.57 4.77 -11.88
N ILE A 200 2.20 5.87 -12.27
CA ILE A 200 1.51 7.12 -12.64
C ILE A 200 0.54 6.89 -13.79
N ASP A 201 0.94 6.15 -14.81
CA ASP A 201 0.08 5.85 -15.96
C ASP A 201 -1.18 5.12 -15.53
N ARG A 202 -1.02 4.01 -14.77
CA ARG A 202 -2.14 3.21 -14.25
C ARG A 202 -3.07 4.01 -13.34
N TYR A 203 -2.52 4.74 -12.35
CA TYR A 203 -3.36 5.51 -11.42
C TYR A 203 -4.03 6.71 -12.09
N SER A 204 -3.36 7.37 -13.05
CA SER A 204 -3.98 8.48 -13.77
C SER A 204 -5.18 8.03 -14.61
N GLU A 205 -5.16 6.80 -15.12
CA GLU A 205 -6.28 6.18 -15.84
C GLU A 205 -7.45 5.90 -14.88
N ALA A 206 -7.21 5.16 -13.79
CA ALA A 206 -8.24 4.85 -12.80
C ALA A 206 -8.92 6.12 -12.25
N PHE A 207 -8.14 7.17 -11.97
CA PHE A 207 -8.70 8.44 -11.51
C PHE A 207 -9.43 9.25 -12.58
N ALA A 208 -9.07 9.11 -13.86
CA ALA A 208 -9.82 9.73 -14.94
C ALA A 208 -11.20 9.06 -15.10
N GLU A 209 -11.26 7.73 -14.98
CA GLU A 209 -12.49 6.95 -14.97
C GLU A 209 -13.38 7.30 -13.77
N ASP A 210 -12.80 7.42 -12.57
CA ASP A 210 -13.52 7.84 -11.36
C ASP A 210 -14.11 9.27 -11.49
N LEU A 211 -13.34 10.21 -12.03
CA LEU A 211 -13.84 11.55 -12.33
C LEU A 211 -15.00 11.49 -13.31
N ARG A 212 -14.90 10.64 -14.33
CA ARG A 212 -15.95 10.50 -15.34
C ARG A 212 -17.22 9.87 -14.75
N SER A 213 -17.09 8.80 -14.00
CA SER A 213 -18.22 8.11 -13.35
C SER A 213 -18.92 8.97 -12.31
N SER A 214 -18.18 9.84 -11.62
CA SER A 214 -18.73 10.84 -10.68
C SER A 214 -19.38 12.06 -11.38
N GLY A 215 -19.54 12.02 -12.71
CA GLY A 215 -20.21 13.08 -13.50
C GLY A 215 -19.34 14.32 -13.76
N ARG A 216 -18.08 14.29 -13.40
CA ARG A 216 -17.17 15.41 -13.67
C ARG A 216 -16.79 15.44 -15.15
N ARG A 217 -16.71 16.64 -15.70
CA ARG A 217 -16.35 16.89 -17.10
C ARG A 217 -14.98 17.52 -17.23
N PHE A 218 -14.39 17.30 -18.38
CA PHE A 218 -13.14 17.96 -18.77
C PHE A 218 -13.32 19.46 -18.93
N HIS A 219 -12.36 20.21 -18.39
CA HIS A 219 -12.19 21.63 -18.61
C HIS A 219 -10.72 21.94 -18.85
N LEU A 220 -10.38 22.63 -19.96
CA LEU A 220 -9.01 22.98 -20.32
C LEU A 220 -8.29 23.73 -19.19
N VAL A 221 -9.00 24.60 -18.48
CA VAL A 221 -8.46 25.33 -17.31
C VAL A 221 -7.91 24.37 -16.26
N ASN A 222 -8.60 23.25 -15.97
CA ASN A 222 -8.11 22.26 -15.00
C ASN A 222 -6.87 21.52 -15.48
N LEU A 223 -6.76 21.26 -16.79
CA LEU A 223 -5.58 20.61 -17.39
C LEU A 223 -4.30 21.46 -17.20
N ILE A 224 -4.44 22.77 -17.26
CA ILE A 224 -3.30 23.71 -17.17
C ILE A 224 -3.06 24.13 -15.70
N THR A 225 -4.09 24.62 -15.02
CA THR A 225 -3.89 25.29 -13.73
C THR A 225 -3.62 24.34 -12.59
N ARG A 226 -4.24 23.15 -12.59
CA ARG A 226 -4.08 22.20 -11.48
C ARG A 226 -2.69 21.58 -11.39
N PRO A 227 -2.02 21.16 -12.49
CA PRO A 227 -0.64 20.71 -12.44
C PRO A 227 0.32 21.81 -11.97
N VAL A 228 0.17 23.04 -12.51
CA VAL A 228 0.99 24.18 -12.13
C VAL A 228 0.82 24.53 -10.65
N TYR A 229 -0.42 24.61 -10.17
CA TYR A 229 -0.70 24.81 -8.73
C TYR A 229 -0.08 23.70 -7.88
N ARG A 230 -0.19 22.43 -8.32
CA ARG A 230 0.38 21.28 -7.60
C ARG A 230 1.90 21.42 -7.47
N PHE A 231 2.59 21.83 -8.54
CA PHE A 231 4.02 22.08 -8.50
C PHE A 231 4.37 23.16 -7.47
N PHE A 232 3.77 24.35 -7.57
CA PHE A 232 4.06 25.45 -6.65
C PHE A 232 3.75 25.11 -5.20
N ARG A 233 2.62 24.47 -4.95
CA ARG A 233 2.24 24.04 -3.61
C ARG A 233 3.28 23.07 -3.00
N ASP A 234 3.66 22.03 -3.75
CA ASP A 234 4.50 20.98 -3.19
C ASP A 234 5.99 21.37 -3.20
N TYR A 235 6.45 22.11 -4.21
CA TYR A 235 7.85 22.50 -4.28
C TYR A 235 8.18 23.72 -3.43
N ILE A 236 7.35 24.76 -3.49
CA ILE A 236 7.59 26.02 -2.79
C ILE A 236 6.92 26.02 -1.41
N LEU A 237 5.57 25.96 -1.35
CA LEU A 237 4.84 26.14 -0.10
C LEU A 237 5.13 25.01 0.91
N LYS A 238 5.21 23.76 0.44
CA LYS A 238 5.58 22.59 1.26
C LYS A 238 7.09 22.32 1.28
N ARG A 239 7.91 23.26 0.76
CA ARG A 239 9.37 23.21 0.81
C ARG A 239 9.99 21.93 0.20
N GLY A 240 9.37 21.34 -0.81
CA GLY A 240 9.89 20.13 -1.48
C GLY A 240 11.31 20.28 -2.03
N PHE A 241 11.76 21.51 -2.31
CA PHE A 241 13.13 21.83 -2.74
C PHE A 241 14.18 21.44 -1.67
N LEU A 242 13.82 21.36 -0.39
CA LEU A 242 14.75 20.94 0.68
C LEU A 242 15.13 19.46 0.60
N ASP A 243 14.34 18.65 -0.10
CA ASP A 243 14.67 17.24 -0.36
C ASP A 243 15.58 17.06 -1.58
N GLY A 244 16.11 18.16 -2.15
CA GLY A 244 17.09 18.15 -3.24
C GLY A 244 16.53 17.56 -4.54
N THR A 245 17.39 16.87 -5.31
CA THR A 245 17.00 16.27 -6.59
C THR A 245 15.85 15.27 -6.48
N PRO A 246 15.79 14.34 -5.51
CA PRO A 246 14.63 13.47 -5.30
C PRO A 246 13.33 14.25 -5.06
N GLY A 247 13.37 15.33 -4.25
CA GLY A 247 12.21 16.18 -4.02
C GLY A 247 11.72 16.88 -5.30
N PHE A 248 12.63 17.35 -6.13
CA PHE A 248 12.28 17.93 -7.44
C PHE A 248 11.64 16.89 -8.37
N ILE A 249 12.23 15.69 -8.48
CA ILE A 249 11.68 14.61 -9.31
C ILE A 249 10.26 14.24 -8.84
N ILE A 250 10.03 14.10 -7.53
CA ILE A 250 8.71 13.80 -6.97
C ILE A 250 7.70 14.87 -7.37
N VAL A 251 8.05 16.15 -7.24
CA VAL A 251 7.13 17.24 -7.53
C VAL A 251 6.78 17.30 -9.01
N VAL A 252 7.78 17.14 -9.90
CA VAL A 252 7.56 17.09 -11.36
C VAL A 252 6.72 15.86 -11.74
N SER A 253 7.01 14.70 -11.18
CA SER A 253 6.23 13.49 -11.43
C SER A 253 4.80 13.62 -10.94
N THR A 254 4.58 14.27 -9.79
CA THR A 254 3.23 14.53 -9.26
C THR A 254 2.47 15.55 -10.13
N MET A 255 3.16 16.57 -10.64
CA MET A 255 2.60 17.51 -11.61
C MET A 255 2.18 16.76 -12.89
N TYR A 256 3.04 15.90 -13.41
CA TYR A 256 2.76 15.05 -14.58
C TYR A 256 1.56 14.12 -14.33
N TYR A 257 1.49 13.46 -13.16
CA TYR A 257 0.32 12.66 -12.78
C TYR A 257 -0.99 13.46 -12.85
N VAL A 258 -0.99 14.69 -12.29
CA VAL A 258 -2.18 15.55 -12.31
C VAL A 258 -2.53 15.97 -13.73
N PHE A 259 -1.55 16.25 -14.58
CA PHE A 259 -1.76 16.53 -16.00
C PHE A 259 -2.38 15.35 -16.73
N MET A 260 -1.79 14.15 -16.58
CA MET A 260 -2.26 12.92 -17.24
C MET A 260 -3.69 12.55 -16.83
N LYS A 261 -4.06 12.73 -15.58
CA LYS A 261 -5.42 12.48 -15.11
C LYS A 261 -6.46 13.32 -15.89
N TYR A 262 -6.21 14.60 -16.13
CA TYR A 262 -7.12 15.45 -16.90
C TYR A 262 -7.00 15.23 -18.41
N ALA A 263 -5.83 14.91 -18.93
CA ALA A 263 -5.65 14.54 -20.33
C ALA A 263 -6.42 13.26 -20.69
N LYS A 264 -6.33 12.22 -19.84
CA LYS A 264 -7.09 10.97 -20.02
C LYS A 264 -8.61 11.18 -19.84
N LEU A 265 -9.05 12.06 -18.95
CA LEU A 265 -10.47 12.42 -18.85
C LEU A 265 -10.97 13.06 -20.16
N TRP A 266 -10.18 13.94 -20.76
CA TRP A 266 -10.50 14.51 -22.08
C TRP A 266 -10.58 13.42 -23.17
N GLU A 267 -9.62 12.51 -23.19
CA GLU A 267 -9.60 11.40 -24.15
C GLU A 267 -10.84 10.49 -24.02
N ILE A 268 -11.26 10.17 -22.80
CA ILE A 268 -12.50 9.40 -22.55
C ILE A 268 -13.71 10.11 -23.14
N GLU A 269 -13.87 11.43 -22.88
CA GLU A 269 -14.98 12.20 -23.42
C GLU A 269 -14.96 12.30 -24.96
N MET A 270 -13.77 12.37 -25.56
CA MET A 270 -13.64 12.38 -27.02
C MET A 270 -14.00 11.05 -27.66
N LYS A 271 -13.61 9.93 -27.04
CA LYS A 271 -13.98 8.58 -27.49
C LYS A 271 -15.51 8.37 -27.41
N GLU A 272 -16.17 8.79 -26.34
CA GLU A 272 -17.63 8.74 -26.20
C GLU A 272 -18.36 9.56 -27.27
N LYS A 273 -17.89 10.79 -27.52
CA LYS A 273 -18.48 11.66 -28.58
C LYS A 273 -18.33 11.05 -29.99
N LYS A 274 -17.20 10.41 -30.27
CA LYS A 274 -16.98 9.73 -31.56
C LYS A 274 -17.91 8.54 -31.71
N GLN A 275 -18.00 7.67 -30.70
CA GLN A 275 -18.93 6.54 -30.72
C GLN A 275 -20.39 6.96 -30.88
N PHE A 276 -20.79 8.10 -30.31
CA PHE A 276 -22.13 8.64 -30.53
C PHE A 276 -22.35 9.10 -31.97
N ARG A 277 -21.36 9.77 -32.59
CA ARG A 277 -21.45 10.22 -34.02
C ARG A 277 -21.47 9.06 -35.01
N ASP A 278 -20.74 7.97 -34.73
CA ASP A 278 -20.66 6.81 -35.61
C ASP A 278 -21.92 5.91 -35.54
N ARG A 279 -22.85 6.18 -34.60
CA ARG A 279 -24.13 5.48 -34.43
C ARG A 279 -25.33 6.16 -35.12
N PHE A 280 -25.16 7.41 -35.55
CA PHE A 280 -26.20 8.24 -36.17
C PHE A 280 -25.68 8.87 -37.47
#